data_07fe62a90235d42810aafaf4cfe35ee9
#
_entry.id   07fe62a90235d42810aafaf4cfe35ee9
#
_cell.length_a   1.000
_cell.length_b   1.000
_cell.length_c   1.000
_cell.angle_alpha   90.00
_cell.angle_beta   90.00
_cell.angle_gamma   90.00
#
_symmetry.space_group_name_H-M   'P 1'
#
loop_
_entity.id
_entity.type
_entity.pdbx_description
1 polymer ?
#
loop_
_entity_poly.entity_id
_entity_poly.type
_entity_poly.pdbx_seq_one_letter_code
_entity_poly.pdbx_strand_id
1 'polypeptide(L)'
;MSNDTLLMGAVAYDPKVVTIWEGFKAFFAKHDLDFDFILYSNYEQQVKGHYAGHYHVAWNSPLAWLQAERVAAARGRKARAVAMRDTDRDLTSLIVVKSDSGIESLDDLRGKVVGVGAGDSPQATLIPLVHLADAGVEPGRDFEVRRFDKLVGKHGDHVGGERDAAKALMAGEVQACCMIDGNHLVFTAEGTLPKDQTRVLAQTDTYDHCNFTVLD
;
A
#
# COMPACT_ATOMS: atom_id res chain seq x y z
N MET A 1 -6.01 33.75 -0.52
CA MET A 1 -6.55 32.62 -1.27
C MET A 1 -8.03 32.87 -1.39
N SER A 2 -8.66 32.72 -2.56
CA SER A 2 -10.10 32.86 -2.70
C SER A 2 -10.77 31.79 -1.81
N ASN A 3 -11.93 32.07 -1.25
CA ASN A 3 -12.67 31.12 -0.40
C ASN A 3 -13.17 29.87 -1.16
N ASP A 4 -12.87 29.74 -2.45
CA ASP A 4 -13.41 28.76 -3.37
C ASP A 4 -12.36 27.71 -3.85
N THR A 5 -11.08 27.81 -3.38
CA THR A 5 -10.04 26.86 -3.77
C THR A 5 -10.27 25.51 -3.08
N LEU A 6 -10.45 24.43 -3.84
CA LEU A 6 -10.48 23.07 -3.30
C LEU A 6 -9.04 22.69 -2.87
N LEU A 7 -8.81 22.60 -1.58
CA LEU A 7 -7.51 22.29 -1.01
C LEU A 7 -7.44 20.83 -0.57
N MET A 8 -6.41 20.12 -1.03
CA MET A 8 -6.21 18.70 -0.73
C MET A 8 -4.96 18.48 0.12
N GLY A 9 -5.04 17.53 1.06
CA GLY A 9 -3.90 17.04 1.83
C GLY A 9 -3.40 15.69 1.28
N ALA A 10 -2.07 15.59 1.08
CA ALA A 10 -1.42 14.34 0.67
C ALA A 10 -0.08 14.16 1.39
N VAL A 11 0.51 12.96 1.34
CA VAL A 11 1.82 12.67 1.93
C VAL A 11 2.91 12.72 0.85
N ALA A 12 4.00 13.40 1.18
CA ALA A 12 5.21 13.45 0.34
C ALA A 12 6.10 12.22 0.63
N TYR A 13 5.72 11.07 0.10
CA TYR A 13 6.49 9.82 0.28
C TYR A 13 7.63 9.66 -0.74
N ASP A 14 7.57 10.37 -1.86
CA ASP A 14 8.52 10.33 -2.96
C ASP A 14 8.56 11.71 -3.65
N PRO A 15 9.70 12.19 -4.18
CA PRO A 15 9.76 13.47 -4.91
C PRO A 15 8.80 13.58 -6.09
N LYS A 16 8.44 12.46 -6.75
CA LYS A 16 7.47 12.43 -7.86
C LYS A 16 6.07 12.90 -7.46
N VAL A 17 5.74 12.86 -6.16
CA VAL A 17 4.42 13.27 -5.64
C VAL A 17 4.10 14.72 -6.01
N VAL A 18 5.09 15.62 -5.95
CA VAL A 18 4.92 17.03 -6.36
C VAL A 18 4.45 17.09 -7.82
N THR A 19 5.14 16.40 -8.72
CA THR A 19 4.78 16.37 -10.15
C THR A 19 3.39 15.79 -10.39
N ILE A 20 3.00 14.76 -9.63
CA ILE A 20 1.67 14.16 -9.71
C ILE A 20 0.60 15.20 -9.36
N TRP A 21 0.72 15.88 -8.22
CA TRP A 21 -0.30 16.84 -7.77
C TRP A 21 -0.31 18.13 -8.58
N GLU A 22 0.83 18.57 -9.11
CA GLU A 22 0.88 19.65 -10.11
C GLU A 22 0.13 19.26 -11.40
N GLY A 23 0.21 17.99 -11.80
CA GLY A 23 -0.60 17.45 -12.90
C GLY A 23 -2.11 17.52 -12.61
N PHE A 24 -2.55 17.18 -11.40
CA PHE A 24 -3.94 17.35 -10.97
C PHE A 24 -4.37 18.83 -10.98
N LYS A 25 -3.53 19.72 -10.47
CA LYS A 25 -3.77 21.17 -10.49
C LYS A 25 -3.96 21.69 -11.92
N ALA A 26 -3.08 21.29 -12.84
CA ALA A 26 -3.19 21.65 -14.24
C ALA A 26 -4.44 21.04 -14.93
N PHE A 27 -4.84 19.83 -14.55
CA PHE A 27 -6.05 19.20 -15.03
C PHE A 27 -7.29 19.94 -14.56
N PHE A 28 -7.42 20.20 -13.26
CA PHE A 28 -8.59 20.88 -12.69
C PHE A 28 -8.74 22.32 -13.19
N ALA A 29 -7.64 23.03 -13.42
CA ALA A 29 -7.67 24.37 -14.01
C ALA A 29 -8.31 24.39 -15.42
N LYS A 30 -8.19 23.31 -16.21
CA LYS A 30 -8.85 23.18 -17.51
C LYS A 30 -10.37 22.96 -17.41
N HIS A 31 -10.85 22.65 -16.21
CA HIS A 31 -12.26 22.40 -15.90
C HIS A 31 -12.83 23.47 -14.96
N ASP A 32 -12.22 24.66 -14.93
CA ASP A 32 -12.64 25.81 -14.13
C ASP A 32 -12.77 25.51 -12.63
N LEU A 33 -12.00 24.53 -12.13
CA LEU A 33 -11.90 24.22 -10.70
C LEU A 33 -10.57 24.74 -10.15
N ASP A 34 -10.63 25.71 -9.23
CA ASP A 34 -9.46 26.17 -8.50
C ASP A 34 -9.07 25.10 -7.46
N PHE A 35 -7.88 24.49 -7.65
CA PHE A 35 -7.37 23.37 -6.85
C PHE A 35 -5.95 23.67 -6.42
N ASP A 36 -5.64 23.34 -5.16
CA ASP A 36 -4.27 23.34 -4.66
C ASP A 36 -4.06 22.19 -3.65
N PHE A 37 -2.84 21.98 -3.19
CA PHE A 37 -2.53 20.86 -2.29
C PHE A 37 -1.51 21.24 -1.21
N ILE A 38 -1.59 20.52 -0.07
CA ILE A 38 -0.64 20.59 1.03
C ILE A 38 0.01 19.21 1.17
N LEU A 39 1.35 19.18 1.22
CA LEU A 39 2.11 17.95 1.43
C LEU A 39 2.55 17.82 2.89
N TYR A 40 2.27 16.66 3.46
CA TYR A 40 2.65 16.26 4.81
C TYR A 40 3.80 15.26 4.78
N SER A 41 4.60 15.23 5.83
CA SER A 41 5.72 14.29 5.96
C SER A 41 5.29 12.85 6.27
N ASN A 42 4.06 12.66 6.78
CA ASN A 42 3.49 11.36 7.11
C ASN A 42 1.97 11.45 7.24
N TYR A 43 1.31 10.29 7.21
CA TYR A 43 -0.15 10.20 7.26
C TYR A 43 -0.75 10.63 8.60
N GLU A 44 -0.05 10.44 9.72
CA GLU A 44 -0.53 10.88 11.03
C GLU A 44 -0.68 12.40 11.09
N GLN A 45 0.27 13.14 10.52
CA GLN A 45 0.20 14.61 10.44
C GLN A 45 -0.86 15.05 9.42
N GLN A 46 -1.00 14.33 8.31
CA GLN A 46 -2.06 14.59 7.34
C GLN A 46 -3.44 14.44 8.00
N VAL A 47 -3.73 13.33 8.67
CA VAL A 47 -5.01 13.11 9.37
C VAL A 47 -5.27 14.20 10.41
N LYS A 48 -4.26 14.59 11.21
CA LYS A 48 -4.39 15.71 12.16
C LYS A 48 -4.71 17.03 11.46
N GLY A 49 -4.04 17.32 10.35
CA GLY A 49 -4.28 18.53 9.55
C GLY A 49 -5.70 18.56 8.97
N HIS A 50 -6.24 17.43 8.53
CA HIS A 50 -7.62 17.31 8.06
C HIS A 50 -8.62 17.70 9.15
N TYR A 51 -8.44 17.14 10.35
CA TYR A 51 -9.29 17.46 11.51
C TYR A 51 -9.11 18.88 12.04
N ALA A 52 -7.97 19.50 11.80
CA ALA A 52 -7.72 20.92 12.11
C ALA A 52 -8.30 21.87 11.05
N GLY A 53 -8.88 21.35 9.96
CA GLY A 53 -9.45 22.14 8.88
C GLY A 53 -8.41 22.80 7.97
N HIS A 54 -7.18 22.25 7.90
CA HIS A 54 -6.14 22.80 7.04
C HIS A 54 -6.45 22.62 5.55
N TYR A 55 -7.28 21.67 5.19
CA TYR A 55 -7.70 21.35 3.83
C TYR A 55 -9.05 20.59 3.82
N HIS A 56 -9.64 20.42 2.65
CA HIS A 56 -10.99 19.92 2.47
C HIS A 56 -11.04 18.41 2.19
N VAL A 57 -10.08 17.87 1.41
CA VAL A 57 -10.04 16.50 0.94
C VAL A 57 -8.68 15.88 1.23
N ALA A 58 -8.64 14.69 1.80
CA ALA A 58 -7.40 13.93 2.01
C ALA A 58 -7.21 12.86 0.93
N TRP A 59 -6.00 12.70 0.44
CA TRP A 59 -5.58 11.48 -0.26
C TRP A 59 -5.04 10.50 0.78
N ASN A 60 -5.83 9.52 1.15
CA ASN A 60 -5.53 8.56 2.21
C ASN A 60 -5.08 7.21 1.68
N SER A 61 -4.04 6.63 2.31
CA SER A 61 -3.77 5.20 2.26
C SER A 61 -4.82 4.43 3.07
N PRO A 62 -4.93 3.09 2.93
CA PRO A 62 -5.88 2.30 3.72
C PRO A 62 -5.76 2.52 5.24
N LEU A 63 -4.54 2.56 5.78
CA LEU A 63 -4.34 2.80 7.22
C LEU A 63 -4.69 4.23 7.62
N ALA A 64 -4.39 5.22 6.80
CA ALA A 64 -4.78 6.62 7.04
C ALA A 64 -6.29 6.78 6.99
N TRP A 65 -6.97 6.08 6.09
CA TRP A 65 -8.42 6.01 6.04
C TRP A 65 -9.01 5.47 7.35
N LEU A 66 -8.54 4.30 7.81
CA LEU A 66 -8.98 3.72 9.09
C LEU A 66 -8.70 4.65 10.28
N GLN A 67 -7.57 5.35 10.28
CA GLN A 67 -7.25 6.33 11.30
C GLN A 67 -8.22 7.53 11.23
N ALA A 68 -8.51 8.03 10.04
CA ALA A 68 -9.48 9.10 9.85
C ALA A 68 -10.87 8.71 10.37
N GLU A 69 -11.37 7.52 10.05
CA GLU A 69 -12.65 7.01 10.56
C GLU A 69 -12.67 6.94 12.10
N ARG A 70 -11.62 6.38 12.72
CA ARG A 70 -11.52 6.28 14.19
C ARG A 70 -11.53 7.65 14.86
N VAL A 71 -10.78 8.62 14.30
CA VAL A 71 -10.74 9.98 14.84
C VAL A 71 -12.08 10.68 14.64
N ALA A 72 -12.77 10.47 13.52
CA ALA A 72 -14.10 10.99 13.26
C ALA A 72 -15.11 10.46 14.28
N ALA A 73 -15.18 9.14 14.42
CA ALA A 73 -16.09 8.48 15.35
C ALA A 73 -15.91 8.96 16.79
N ALA A 74 -14.66 9.11 17.25
CA ALA A 74 -14.33 9.62 18.58
C ALA A 74 -14.79 11.09 18.81
N ARG A 75 -15.12 11.83 17.76
CA ARG A 75 -15.56 13.22 17.78
C ARG A 75 -17.04 13.39 17.35
N GLY A 76 -17.77 12.27 17.22
CA GLY A 76 -19.17 12.30 16.75
C GLY A 76 -19.32 12.77 15.30
N ARG A 77 -18.28 12.67 14.49
CA ARG A 77 -18.25 13.02 13.07
C ARG A 77 -18.11 11.77 12.19
N LYS A 78 -18.20 11.94 10.89
CA LYS A 78 -17.96 10.88 9.92
C LYS A 78 -16.85 11.28 8.96
N ALA A 79 -15.98 10.32 8.65
CA ALA A 79 -15.12 10.39 7.48
C ALA A 79 -15.79 9.60 6.35
N ARG A 80 -15.71 10.08 5.11
CA ARG A 80 -16.29 9.42 3.94
C ARG A 80 -15.28 9.34 2.82
N ALA A 81 -15.05 8.14 2.31
CA ALA A 81 -14.37 7.95 1.03
C ALA A 81 -15.36 8.34 -0.08
N VAL A 82 -15.02 9.35 -0.88
CA VAL A 82 -15.92 9.91 -1.91
C VAL A 82 -15.51 9.52 -3.32
N ALA A 83 -14.25 9.17 -3.53
CA ALA A 83 -13.71 8.72 -4.80
C ALA A 83 -12.43 7.93 -4.59
N MET A 84 -12.04 7.12 -5.58
CA MET A 84 -10.72 6.50 -5.70
C MET A 84 -10.34 6.39 -7.18
N ARG A 85 -9.09 6.11 -7.45
CA ARG A 85 -8.68 5.78 -8.81
C ARG A 85 -9.18 4.38 -9.17
N ASP A 86 -9.41 4.15 -10.44
CA ASP A 86 -9.71 2.81 -10.97
C ASP A 86 -8.58 1.80 -10.66
N THR A 87 -7.34 2.27 -10.65
CA THR A 87 -6.14 1.49 -10.29
C THR A 87 -5.98 1.21 -8.79
N ASP A 88 -6.87 1.71 -7.94
CA ASP A 88 -6.88 1.43 -6.50
C ASP A 88 -8.02 0.46 -6.10
N ARG A 89 -8.76 -0.06 -7.08
CA ARG A 89 -9.89 -0.97 -6.85
C ARG A 89 -9.51 -2.40 -7.17
N ASP A 90 -10.13 -3.31 -6.44
CA ASP A 90 -10.08 -4.76 -6.69
C ASP A 90 -8.64 -5.30 -6.78
N LEU A 91 -7.73 -4.72 -6.01
CA LEU A 91 -6.33 -5.16 -5.92
C LEU A 91 -6.23 -6.44 -5.10
N THR A 92 -5.19 -7.21 -5.35
CA THR A 92 -4.87 -8.41 -4.58
C THR A 92 -3.41 -8.40 -4.15
N SER A 93 -3.11 -9.11 -3.07
CA SER A 93 -1.74 -9.42 -2.71
C SER A 93 -1.40 -10.85 -3.09
N LEU A 94 -0.19 -11.05 -3.55
CA LEU A 94 0.32 -12.34 -4.00
C LEU A 94 1.39 -12.85 -3.05
N ILE A 95 1.39 -14.15 -2.82
CA ILE A 95 2.47 -14.89 -2.18
C ILE A 95 3.19 -15.64 -3.30
N VAL A 96 4.44 -15.29 -3.55
CA VAL A 96 5.24 -15.78 -4.67
C VAL A 96 6.38 -16.65 -4.16
N VAL A 97 6.62 -17.77 -4.83
CA VAL A 97 7.68 -18.73 -4.54
C VAL A 97 8.51 -19.03 -5.80
N LYS A 98 9.69 -19.61 -5.65
CA LYS A 98 10.44 -20.14 -6.79
C LYS A 98 9.76 -21.40 -7.33
N SER A 99 9.76 -21.56 -8.65
CA SER A 99 9.14 -22.71 -9.32
C SER A 99 9.74 -24.05 -8.92
N ASP A 100 11.02 -24.05 -8.59
CA ASP A 100 11.81 -25.23 -8.18
C ASP A 100 11.89 -25.44 -6.65
N SER A 101 11.14 -24.65 -5.86
CA SER A 101 11.23 -24.67 -4.40
C SER A 101 10.64 -25.90 -3.71
N GLY A 102 9.80 -26.68 -4.41
CA GLY A 102 9.03 -27.78 -3.83
C GLY A 102 7.92 -27.33 -2.87
N ILE A 103 7.62 -26.04 -2.79
CA ILE A 103 6.52 -25.48 -1.97
C ILE A 103 5.25 -25.51 -2.83
N GLU A 104 4.32 -26.37 -2.56
CA GLU A 104 3.09 -26.59 -3.35
C GLU A 104 1.84 -26.02 -2.68
N SER A 105 1.88 -25.85 -1.35
CA SER A 105 0.76 -25.37 -0.53
C SER A 105 1.21 -24.34 0.50
N LEU A 106 0.27 -23.66 1.15
CA LEU A 106 0.58 -22.74 2.25
C LEU A 106 1.18 -23.47 3.46
N ASP A 107 0.81 -24.71 3.72
CA ASP A 107 1.39 -25.51 4.80
C ASP A 107 2.89 -25.79 4.61
N ASP A 108 3.39 -25.82 3.38
CA ASP A 108 4.82 -26.00 3.09
C ASP A 108 5.68 -24.77 3.49
N LEU A 109 5.03 -23.66 3.84
CA LEU A 109 5.70 -22.49 4.41
C LEU A 109 6.13 -22.68 5.86
N ARG A 110 5.66 -23.71 6.56
CA ARG A 110 6.08 -24.01 7.94
C ARG A 110 7.58 -24.25 8.03
N GLY A 111 8.21 -23.58 8.98
CA GLY A 111 9.67 -23.59 9.16
C GLY A 111 10.46 -22.83 8.09
N LYS A 112 9.81 -22.08 7.20
CA LYS A 112 10.44 -21.27 6.16
C LYS A 112 10.54 -19.80 6.57
N VAL A 113 11.19 -19.00 5.72
CA VAL A 113 11.26 -17.55 5.84
C VAL A 113 10.43 -16.92 4.75
N VAL A 114 9.47 -16.09 5.12
CA VAL A 114 8.61 -15.33 4.21
C VAL A 114 9.03 -13.86 4.23
N GLY A 115 9.42 -13.35 3.07
CA GLY A 115 9.77 -11.94 2.86
C GLY A 115 8.52 -11.08 2.68
N VAL A 116 8.42 -10.00 3.45
CA VAL A 116 7.33 -9.03 3.35
C VAL A 116 7.90 -7.62 3.21
N GLY A 117 7.07 -6.65 2.84
CA GLY A 117 7.46 -5.25 2.78
C GLY A 117 7.61 -4.58 4.14
N ALA A 118 7.39 -3.27 4.21
CA ALA A 118 7.40 -2.52 5.46
C ALA A 118 6.29 -3.02 6.41
N GLY A 119 6.54 -2.91 7.73
CA GLY A 119 5.65 -3.44 8.75
C GLY A 119 4.25 -2.85 8.77
N ASP A 120 4.08 -1.67 8.20
CA ASP A 120 2.81 -0.94 8.07
C ASP A 120 2.26 -0.95 6.62
N SER A 121 2.84 -1.74 5.74
CA SER A 121 2.31 -1.90 4.37
C SER A 121 1.08 -2.81 4.36
N PRO A 122 -0.11 -2.31 3.98
CA PRO A 122 -1.28 -3.15 3.85
C PRO A 122 -1.06 -4.29 2.85
N GLN A 123 -0.63 -3.94 1.63
CA GLN A 123 -0.55 -4.86 0.50
C GLN A 123 0.62 -5.84 0.55
N ALA A 124 1.75 -5.45 1.11
CA ALA A 124 2.96 -6.26 1.12
C ALA A 124 3.22 -6.99 2.43
N THR A 125 2.44 -6.68 3.48
CA THR A 125 2.69 -7.22 4.81
C THR A 125 1.40 -7.60 5.53
N LEU A 126 0.51 -6.65 5.83
CA LEU A 126 -0.61 -6.90 6.73
C LEU A 126 -1.64 -7.86 6.13
N ILE A 127 -2.10 -7.60 4.92
CA ILE A 127 -3.12 -8.43 4.24
C ILE A 127 -2.57 -9.83 3.94
N PRO A 128 -1.37 -10.01 3.33
CA PRO A 128 -0.81 -11.34 3.13
C PRO A 128 -0.61 -12.14 4.43
N LEU A 129 -0.14 -11.50 5.50
CA LEU A 129 0.06 -12.21 6.77
C LEU A 129 -1.25 -12.64 7.42
N VAL A 130 -2.31 -11.82 7.32
CA VAL A 130 -3.66 -12.21 7.77
C VAL A 130 -4.18 -13.37 6.93
N HIS A 131 -4.03 -13.32 5.60
CA HIS A 131 -4.44 -14.40 4.70
C HIS A 131 -3.77 -15.74 5.06
N LEU A 132 -2.47 -15.72 5.40
CA LEU A 132 -1.75 -16.91 5.86
C LEU A 132 -2.28 -17.40 7.21
N ALA A 133 -2.53 -16.51 8.17
CA ALA A 133 -3.08 -16.85 9.48
C ALA A 133 -4.49 -17.48 9.37
N ASP A 134 -5.35 -16.90 8.53
CA ASP A 134 -6.72 -17.42 8.26
C ASP A 134 -6.69 -18.80 7.62
N ALA A 135 -5.63 -19.12 6.84
CA ALA A 135 -5.37 -20.46 6.30
C ALA A 135 -4.73 -21.41 7.33
N GLY A 136 -4.52 -20.97 8.59
CA GLY A 136 -3.96 -21.80 9.66
C GLY A 136 -2.43 -21.84 9.72
N VAL A 137 -1.74 -20.97 8.96
CA VAL A 137 -0.27 -20.86 8.95
C VAL A 137 0.15 -19.54 9.60
N GLU A 138 0.42 -19.58 10.89
CA GLU A 138 0.58 -18.40 11.75
C GLU A 138 1.95 -17.73 11.61
N PRO A 139 1.98 -16.42 11.27
CA PRO A 139 3.22 -15.64 11.22
C PRO A 139 3.97 -15.63 12.56
N GLY A 140 5.28 -15.83 12.53
CA GLY A 140 6.15 -15.81 13.71
C GLY A 140 6.09 -17.07 14.58
N ARG A 141 5.08 -17.92 14.39
CA ARG A 141 4.96 -19.24 15.04
C ARG A 141 5.34 -20.36 14.07
N ASP A 142 4.70 -20.38 12.92
CA ASP A 142 4.84 -21.45 11.95
C ASP A 142 5.91 -21.16 10.89
N PHE A 143 6.23 -19.88 10.67
CA PHE A 143 7.29 -19.41 9.77
C PHE A 143 7.91 -18.10 10.26
N GLU A 144 9.14 -17.83 9.85
CA GLU A 144 9.82 -16.54 10.12
C GLU A 144 9.32 -15.47 9.17
N VAL A 145 8.99 -14.28 9.68
CA VAL A 145 8.66 -13.09 8.89
C VAL A 145 9.89 -12.21 8.76
N ARG A 146 10.41 -12.05 7.54
CA ARG A 146 11.51 -11.13 7.25
C ARG A 146 11.01 -9.87 6.58
N ARG A 147 11.16 -8.73 7.26
CA ARG A 147 10.73 -7.43 6.75
C ARG A 147 11.82 -6.75 5.95
N PHE A 148 11.40 -6.16 4.83
CA PHE A 148 12.22 -5.31 3.97
C PHE A 148 11.70 -3.88 4.08
N ASP A 149 12.09 -3.18 5.14
CA ASP A 149 11.56 -1.86 5.55
C ASP A 149 12.62 -0.77 5.63
N LYS A 150 13.84 -1.04 5.15
CA LYS A 150 14.91 -0.05 5.13
C LYS A 150 14.69 0.96 4.01
N LEU A 151 14.74 2.25 4.35
CA LEU A 151 14.63 3.38 3.43
C LEU A 151 13.30 3.45 2.66
N VAL A 152 12.26 2.77 3.11
CA VAL A 152 10.92 2.87 2.52
C VAL A 152 10.08 3.90 3.27
N GLY A 153 9.17 4.55 2.55
CA GLY A 153 8.22 5.50 3.12
C GLY A 153 7.22 4.85 4.07
N LYS A 154 6.49 5.68 4.82
CA LYS A 154 5.42 5.19 5.70
C LYS A 154 4.11 5.08 4.94
N HIS A 155 3.37 4.00 5.16
CA HIS A 155 1.97 3.75 4.78
C HIS A 155 1.66 3.71 3.28
N GLY A 156 2.57 3.94 2.37
CA GLY A 156 2.12 4.13 1.03
C GLY A 156 3.04 3.69 -0.08
N ASP A 157 4.26 4.14 -0.10
CA ASP A 157 5.18 3.73 -1.14
C ASP A 157 6.14 2.67 -0.63
N HIS A 158 5.74 1.43 -0.84
CA HIS A 158 6.49 0.27 -0.40
C HIS A 158 7.07 -0.53 -1.56
N VAL A 159 7.08 0.06 -2.76
CA VAL A 159 7.63 -0.60 -3.96
C VAL A 159 9.08 -1.03 -3.75
N GLY A 160 9.86 -0.23 -3.04
CA GLY A 160 11.24 -0.58 -2.66
C GLY A 160 11.30 -1.85 -1.81
N GLY A 161 10.52 -1.92 -0.75
CA GLY A 161 10.47 -3.07 0.16
C GLY A 161 10.00 -4.36 -0.51
N GLU A 162 8.95 -4.29 -1.34
CA GLU A 162 8.47 -5.43 -2.13
C GLU A 162 9.53 -5.91 -3.12
N ARG A 163 10.23 -4.98 -3.78
CA ARG A 163 11.31 -5.29 -4.71
C ARG A 163 12.49 -5.97 -4.00
N ASP A 164 12.83 -5.53 -2.82
CA ASP A 164 13.92 -6.13 -2.04
C ASP A 164 13.54 -7.53 -1.55
N ALA A 165 12.27 -7.75 -1.16
CA ALA A 165 11.75 -9.07 -0.84
C ALA A 165 11.79 -10.01 -2.07
N ALA A 166 11.44 -9.50 -3.26
CA ALA A 166 11.53 -10.25 -4.52
C ALA A 166 12.97 -10.63 -4.86
N LYS A 167 13.93 -9.71 -4.71
CA LYS A 167 15.36 -10.00 -4.90
C LYS A 167 15.87 -11.04 -3.89
N ALA A 168 15.46 -10.96 -2.63
CA ALA A 168 15.80 -11.92 -1.59
C ALA A 168 15.25 -13.33 -1.89
N LEU A 169 14.04 -13.42 -2.49
CA LEU A 169 13.50 -14.69 -2.98
C LEU A 169 14.41 -15.30 -4.06
N MET A 170 14.79 -14.51 -5.04
CA MET A 170 15.66 -14.98 -6.13
C MET A 170 17.05 -15.36 -5.63
N ALA A 171 17.59 -14.66 -4.63
CA ALA A 171 18.83 -14.99 -3.96
C ALA A 171 18.75 -16.23 -3.04
N GLY A 172 17.53 -16.75 -2.77
CA GLY A 172 17.31 -17.87 -1.85
C GLY A 172 17.38 -17.49 -0.36
N GLU A 173 17.39 -16.20 -0.05
CA GLU A 173 17.42 -15.69 1.31
C GLU A 173 16.08 -15.83 2.03
N VAL A 174 14.99 -15.85 1.27
CA VAL A 174 13.63 -16.17 1.71
C VAL A 174 13.04 -17.23 0.77
N GLN A 175 12.06 -17.99 1.24
CA GLN A 175 11.43 -19.06 0.45
C GLN A 175 10.12 -18.64 -0.21
N ALA A 176 9.50 -17.56 0.30
CA ALA A 176 8.38 -16.88 -0.32
C ALA A 176 8.51 -15.38 -0.15
N CYS A 177 7.86 -14.60 -0.99
CA CYS A 177 7.73 -13.15 -0.79
C CYS A 177 6.33 -12.66 -1.11
N CYS A 178 5.92 -11.57 -0.44
CA CYS A 178 4.60 -10.97 -0.58
C CYS A 178 4.69 -9.63 -1.30
N MET A 179 3.73 -9.37 -2.18
CA MET A 179 3.64 -8.12 -2.94
C MET A 179 2.24 -7.91 -3.49
N ILE A 180 1.93 -6.68 -3.90
CA ILE A 180 0.72 -6.37 -4.65
C ILE A 180 0.83 -6.93 -6.08
N ASP A 181 -0.29 -7.34 -6.66
CA ASP A 181 -0.37 -7.92 -8.01
C ASP A 181 0.25 -7.02 -9.10
N GLY A 182 0.00 -5.70 -9.04
CA GLY A 182 0.60 -4.74 -9.96
C GLY A 182 2.13 -4.75 -9.92
N ASN A 183 2.74 -4.86 -8.74
CA ASN A 183 4.20 -4.95 -8.61
C ASN A 183 4.73 -6.30 -9.10
N HIS A 184 4.00 -7.39 -8.93
CA HIS A 184 4.36 -8.68 -9.52
C HIS A 184 4.47 -8.58 -11.05
N LEU A 185 3.50 -7.91 -11.70
CA LEU A 185 3.55 -7.68 -13.14
C LEU A 185 4.79 -6.86 -13.56
N VAL A 186 5.08 -5.77 -12.83
CA VAL A 186 6.27 -4.93 -13.08
C VAL A 186 7.55 -5.74 -12.88
N PHE A 187 7.68 -6.47 -11.77
CA PHE A 187 8.89 -7.24 -11.43
C PHE A 187 9.11 -8.41 -12.40
N THR A 188 8.02 -8.97 -12.93
CA THR A 188 8.12 -9.99 -13.97
C THR A 188 8.58 -9.38 -15.30
N ALA A 189 8.01 -8.25 -15.70
CA ALA A 189 8.36 -7.58 -16.95
C ALA A 189 9.81 -7.08 -17.00
N GLU A 190 10.35 -6.61 -15.86
CA GLU A 190 11.75 -6.14 -15.77
C GLU A 190 12.75 -7.24 -15.43
N GLY A 191 12.30 -8.47 -15.17
CA GLY A 191 13.15 -9.63 -14.90
C GLY A 191 13.64 -9.76 -13.45
N THR A 192 13.13 -8.96 -12.50
CA THR A 192 13.38 -9.16 -11.06
C THR A 192 12.79 -10.50 -10.58
N LEU A 193 11.62 -10.89 -11.09
CA LEU A 193 10.99 -12.20 -10.91
C LEU A 193 10.79 -12.86 -12.28
N PRO A 194 11.76 -13.63 -12.79
CA PRO A 194 11.62 -14.28 -14.09
C PRO A 194 10.43 -15.25 -14.09
N LYS A 195 9.59 -15.16 -15.12
CA LYS A 195 8.31 -15.90 -15.23
C LYS A 195 8.47 -17.43 -15.19
N ASP A 196 9.58 -17.94 -15.71
CA ASP A 196 9.93 -19.36 -15.75
C ASP A 196 10.56 -19.86 -14.42
N GLN A 197 10.98 -18.97 -13.55
CA GLN A 197 11.65 -19.29 -12.28
C GLN A 197 10.79 -19.03 -11.05
N THR A 198 9.64 -18.36 -11.20
CA THR A 198 8.75 -18.03 -10.10
C THR A 198 7.30 -18.36 -10.43
N ARG A 199 6.50 -18.63 -9.40
CA ARG A 199 5.06 -18.83 -9.50
C ARG A 199 4.33 -18.23 -8.32
N VAL A 200 3.09 -17.85 -8.53
CA VAL A 200 2.15 -17.46 -7.47
C VAL A 200 1.72 -18.73 -6.72
N LEU A 201 2.00 -18.77 -5.42
CA LEU A 201 1.55 -19.83 -4.52
C LEU A 201 0.11 -19.59 -4.06
N ALA A 202 -0.21 -18.34 -3.70
CA ALA A 202 -1.53 -17.93 -3.27
C ALA A 202 -1.80 -16.46 -3.60
N GLN A 203 -3.08 -16.14 -3.65
CA GLN A 203 -3.61 -14.79 -3.88
C GLN A 203 -4.66 -14.51 -2.81
N THR A 204 -4.65 -13.32 -2.24
CA THR A 204 -5.64 -12.88 -1.26
C THR A 204 -6.97 -12.55 -1.92
N ASP A 205 -8.02 -12.38 -1.12
CA ASP A 205 -9.23 -11.71 -1.57
C ASP A 205 -8.90 -10.29 -2.07
N THR A 206 -9.81 -9.74 -2.88
CA THR A 206 -9.67 -8.38 -3.39
C THR A 206 -9.86 -7.33 -2.28
N TYR A 207 -9.16 -6.22 -2.40
CA TYR A 207 -9.31 -5.06 -1.52
C TYR A 207 -9.12 -3.76 -2.29
N ASP A 208 -9.69 -2.68 -1.74
CA ASP A 208 -9.48 -1.33 -2.24
C ASP A 208 -8.30 -0.67 -1.50
N HIS A 209 -7.61 0.26 -2.18
CA HIS A 209 -6.40 0.87 -1.65
C HIS A 209 -6.61 2.34 -1.30
N CYS A 210 -6.03 3.27 -2.05
CA CYS A 210 -6.09 4.69 -1.71
C CYS A 210 -7.42 5.33 -2.10
N ASN A 211 -7.85 6.33 -1.33
CA ASN A 211 -9.10 7.04 -1.60
C ASN A 211 -9.02 8.53 -1.27
N PHE A 212 -9.94 9.30 -1.85
CA PHE A 212 -10.22 10.66 -1.48
C PHE A 212 -11.23 10.69 -0.33
N THR A 213 -10.82 11.24 0.79
CA THR A 213 -11.61 11.30 2.02
C THR A 213 -12.05 12.73 2.32
N VAL A 214 -13.32 12.91 2.68
CA VAL A 214 -13.87 14.16 3.25
C VAL A 214 -14.34 13.93 4.67
N LEU A 215 -14.44 15.01 5.45
CA LEU A 215 -15.00 15.02 6.81
C LEU A 215 -16.31 15.78 6.82
N ASP A 216 -17.34 15.19 7.45
CA ASP A 216 -18.62 15.89 7.70
C ASP A 216 -18.49 16.90 8.83
#